data_5c52731e99e73abff25b02e9dafe42f2
#
_entry.id   5c52731e99e73abff25b02e9dafe42f2
#
_cell.length_a   1.000
_cell.length_b   1.000
_cell.length_c   1.000
_cell.angle_alpha   90.00
_cell.angle_beta   90.00
_cell.angle_gamma   90.00
#
_symmetry.space_group_name_H-M   'P 1'
#
loop_
_entity.id
_entity.type
_entity.pdbx_description
1 polymer ?
#
loop_
_entity_poly.entity_id
_entity_poly.type
_entity_poly.pdbx_seq_one_letter_code
_entity_poly.pdbx_strand_id
1 'polypeptide(L)'
;MSEEDGEKKKRPLRKITKQRLKNIALYYLQRFESSVDNLRRVLQKRVSDYAYQNKDYDRSEALDWIEEILVEFQGYNYLNDNRFAELRIHDYLAAGKSEKYIRGKMAEKGVAESVVAAVLAEQEFDPYENALLLAKKKHIGPFRSEALRAEFR
;
A
#
# COMPACT_ATOMS: atom_id res chain seq x y z
N MET A 1 16.19 44.65 12.09
CA MET A 1 15.61 43.90 10.98
C MET A 1 15.83 42.43 11.25
N SER A 2 14.82 41.83 11.75
CA SER A 2 14.86 40.40 12.03
C SER A 2 14.59 39.64 10.74
N GLU A 3 15.58 38.97 10.27
CA GLU A 3 15.39 37.91 9.30
C GLU A 3 14.77 36.70 9.99
N GLU A 4 13.67 36.93 10.70
CA GLU A 4 12.83 35.87 11.22
C GLU A 4 11.92 35.34 10.11
N ASP A 5 12.43 35.23 8.91
CA ASP A 5 11.73 34.63 7.82
C ASP A 5 11.75 33.12 7.97
N GLY A 6 10.75 32.65 8.68
CA GLY A 6 10.02 31.53 8.20
C GLY A 6 10.65 30.19 8.36
N GLU A 7 11.45 29.88 9.38
CA GLU A 7 11.38 28.54 9.95
C GLU A 7 10.03 28.41 10.62
N LYS A 8 9.04 27.98 9.82
CA LYS A 8 7.79 27.49 10.40
C LYS A 8 8.19 26.43 11.41
N LYS A 9 8.20 26.79 12.69
CA LYS A 9 8.43 25.86 13.78
C LYS A 9 7.49 24.69 13.53
N LYS A 10 8.05 23.54 13.14
CA LYS A 10 7.26 22.31 13.00
C LYS A 10 6.57 22.10 14.33
N ARG A 11 5.25 21.97 14.31
CA ARG A 11 4.48 21.68 15.53
C ARG A 11 5.08 20.44 16.18
N PRO A 12 5.31 20.46 17.51
CA PRO A 12 5.80 19.26 18.18
C PRO A 12 4.81 18.12 17.96
N LEU A 13 5.33 16.96 17.59
CA LEU A 13 4.53 15.77 17.46
C LEU A 13 4.03 15.34 18.84
N ARG A 14 2.83 14.82 18.90
CA ARG A 14 2.28 14.28 20.13
C ARG A 14 3.07 13.04 20.55
N LYS A 15 3.19 12.85 21.87
CA LYS A 15 3.84 11.68 22.43
C LYS A 15 3.27 10.37 21.88
N ILE A 16 4.14 9.45 21.53
CA ILE A 16 3.77 8.12 21.07
C ILE A 16 3.28 7.28 22.25
N THR A 17 2.06 6.78 22.15
CA THR A 17 1.50 5.78 23.06
C THR A 17 0.92 4.64 22.24
N LYS A 18 0.75 3.47 22.85
CA LYS A 18 0.13 2.32 22.16
C LYS A 18 -1.27 2.67 21.65
N GLN A 19 -2.07 3.35 22.46
CA GLN A 19 -3.43 3.77 22.06
C GLN A 19 -3.39 4.73 20.87
N ARG A 20 -2.46 5.64 20.85
CA ARG A 20 -2.31 6.57 19.74
C ARG A 20 -1.92 5.85 18.45
N LEU A 21 -1.00 4.89 18.52
CA LEU A 21 -0.64 4.05 17.37
C LEU A 21 -1.84 3.25 16.84
N LYS A 22 -2.65 2.69 17.75
CA LYS A 22 -3.91 2.02 17.37
C LYS A 22 -4.85 2.98 16.64
N ASN A 23 -5.02 4.19 17.15
CA ASN A 23 -5.91 5.19 16.55
C ASN A 23 -5.42 5.60 15.16
N ILE A 24 -4.12 5.77 14.98
CA ILE A 24 -3.50 6.06 13.69
C ILE A 24 -3.75 4.91 12.72
N ALA A 25 -3.56 3.66 13.15
CA ALA A 25 -3.78 2.48 12.35
C ALA A 25 -5.25 2.34 11.92
N LEU A 26 -6.20 2.54 12.83
CA LEU A 26 -7.64 2.50 12.53
C LEU A 26 -8.04 3.58 11.53
N TYR A 27 -7.54 4.81 11.72
CA TYR A 27 -7.80 5.91 10.80
C TYR A 27 -7.26 5.61 9.40
N TYR A 28 -6.06 5.04 9.30
CA TYR A 28 -5.47 4.63 8.04
C TYR A 28 -6.30 3.55 7.33
N LEU A 29 -6.71 2.51 8.08
CA LEU A 29 -7.48 1.39 7.54
C LEU A 29 -8.92 1.75 7.14
N GLN A 30 -9.48 2.84 7.69
CA GLN A 30 -10.77 3.37 7.23
C GLN A 30 -10.70 3.92 5.81
N ARG A 31 -9.51 4.34 5.38
CA ARG A 31 -9.28 4.96 4.07
C ARG A 31 -8.67 4.02 3.07
N PHE A 32 -7.82 3.11 3.52
CA PHE A 32 -7.00 2.26 2.66
C PHE A 32 -7.04 0.82 3.12
N GLU A 33 -7.30 -0.08 2.20
CA GLU A 33 -6.97 -1.48 2.40
C GLU A 33 -5.45 -1.60 2.39
N SER A 34 -4.87 -2.35 3.31
CA SER A 34 -3.42 -2.41 3.50
C SER A 34 -2.93 -3.83 3.77
N SER A 35 -1.71 -4.12 3.30
CA SER A 35 -0.99 -5.30 3.77
C SER A 35 -0.48 -5.07 5.21
N VAL A 36 -0.18 -6.14 5.91
CA VAL A 36 0.41 -6.08 7.26
C VAL A 36 1.72 -5.30 7.23
N ASP A 37 2.60 -5.60 6.28
CA ASP A 37 3.89 -4.95 6.16
C ASP A 37 3.78 -3.46 5.82
N ASN A 38 2.83 -3.09 4.98
CA ASN A 38 2.60 -1.67 4.64
C ASN A 38 2.13 -0.87 5.86
N LEU A 39 1.20 -1.41 6.65
CA LEU A 39 0.76 -0.76 7.89
C LEU A 39 1.90 -0.67 8.90
N ARG A 40 2.74 -1.71 9.02
CA ARG A 40 3.95 -1.67 9.83
C ARG A 40 4.82 -0.47 9.48
N ARG A 41 5.09 -0.26 8.19
CA ARG A 41 5.89 0.88 7.72
C ARG A 41 5.26 2.22 8.04
N VAL A 42 3.95 2.34 7.92
CA VAL A 42 3.21 3.56 8.27
C VAL A 42 3.39 3.88 9.76
N LEU A 43 3.22 2.91 10.63
CA LEU A 43 3.37 3.09 12.07
C LEU A 43 4.84 3.32 12.47
N GLN A 44 5.78 2.60 11.87
CA GLN A 44 7.21 2.80 12.10
C GLN A 44 7.66 4.20 11.70
N LYS A 45 7.13 4.72 10.62
CA LYS A 45 7.43 6.09 10.19
C LYS A 45 6.99 7.11 11.23
N ARG A 46 5.81 6.94 11.82
CA ARG A 46 5.33 7.81 12.90
C ARG A 46 6.26 7.80 14.12
N VAL A 47 6.72 6.62 14.49
CA VAL A 47 7.68 6.46 15.60
C VAL A 47 9.02 7.09 15.24
N SER A 48 9.51 6.90 14.03
CA SER A 48 10.78 7.47 13.57
C SER A 48 10.73 9.00 13.51
N ASP A 49 9.63 9.58 13.06
CA ASP A 49 9.45 11.03 13.02
C ASP A 49 9.46 11.64 14.44
N TYR A 50 8.80 10.98 15.39
CA TYR A 50 8.83 11.38 16.78
C TYR A 50 10.23 11.26 17.39
N ALA A 51 10.93 10.16 17.12
CA ALA A 51 12.30 9.94 17.61
C ALA A 51 13.29 10.96 17.01
N TYR A 52 13.07 11.39 15.79
CA TYR A 52 13.87 12.43 15.16
C TYR A 52 13.74 13.78 15.89
N GLN A 53 12.54 14.14 16.35
CA GLN A 53 12.29 15.37 17.12
C GLN A 53 12.71 15.24 18.60
N ASN A 54 12.76 14.02 19.12
CA ASN A 54 13.05 13.71 20.52
C ASN A 54 14.20 12.71 20.61
N LYS A 55 15.42 13.17 20.48
CA LYS A 55 16.63 12.33 20.31
C LYS A 55 16.89 11.36 21.46
N ASP A 56 16.42 11.65 22.68
CA ASP A 56 16.56 10.77 23.83
C ASP A 56 15.46 9.72 23.92
N TYR A 57 14.53 9.71 22.96
CA TYR A 57 13.42 8.77 22.93
C TYR A 57 13.88 7.37 22.53
N ASP A 58 13.61 6.37 23.37
CA ASP A 58 13.85 4.97 23.08
C ASP A 58 12.65 4.38 22.32
N ARG A 59 12.90 3.93 21.11
CA ARG A 59 11.87 3.38 20.21
C ARG A 59 11.50 1.93 20.51
N SER A 60 12.27 1.22 21.33
CA SER A 60 12.13 -0.23 21.51
C SER A 60 10.72 -0.63 21.93
N GLU A 61 10.15 0.06 22.90
CA GLU A 61 8.79 -0.21 23.38
C GLU A 61 7.73 0.07 22.31
N ALA A 62 7.88 1.18 21.58
CA ALA A 62 6.95 1.54 20.50
C ALA A 62 6.97 0.53 19.35
N LEU A 63 8.14 0.01 19.00
CA LEU A 63 8.27 -1.03 17.97
C LEU A 63 7.58 -2.32 18.40
N ASP A 64 7.68 -2.69 19.69
CA ASP A 64 6.97 -3.83 20.26
C ASP A 64 5.44 -3.61 20.21
N TRP A 65 4.97 -2.43 20.54
CA TRP A 65 3.55 -2.07 20.42
C TRP A 65 3.03 -2.21 18.99
N ILE A 66 3.82 -1.81 18.00
CA ILE A 66 3.46 -1.97 16.60
C ILE A 66 3.20 -3.43 16.27
N GLU A 67 4.09 -4.33 16.64
CA GLU A 67 3.92 -5.77 16.37
C GLU A 67 2.69 -6.34 17.09
N GLU A 68 2.43 -5.93 18.32
CA GLU A 68 1.24 -6.31 19.06
C GLU A 68 -0.06 -5.83 18.38
N ILE A 69 -0.07 -4.60 17.89
CA ILE A 69 -1.20 -4.02 17.16
C ILE A 69 -1.47 -4.80 15.86
N LEU A 70 -0.42 -5.13 15.12
CA LEU A 70 -0.55 -5.88 13.87
C LEU A 70 -1.14 -7.26 14.10
N VAL A 71 -0.73 -7.96 15.15
CA VAL A 71 -1.29 -9.25 15.53
C VAL A 71 -2.77 -9.10 15.93
N GLU A 72 -3.09 -8.13 16.76
CA GLU A 72 -4.46 -7.84 17.21
C GLU A 72 -5.39 -7.55 16.03
N PHE A 73 -4.95 -6.70 15.10
CA PHE A 73 -5.76 -6.29 13.94
C PHE A 73 -5.94 -7.42 12.94
N GLN A 74 -4.98 -8.32 12.82
CA GLN A 74 -5.16 -9.56 12.06
C GLN A 74 -6.21 -10.47 12.72
N GLY A 75 -6.19 -10.55 14.04
CA GLY A 75 -7.19 -11.31 14.81
C GLY A 75 -8.61 -10.80 14.64
N TYR A 76 -8.78 -9.49 14.53
CA TYR A 76 -10.08 -8.85 14.24
C TYR A 76 -10.43 -8.83 12.75
N ASN A 77 -9.56 -9.33 11.89
CA ASN A 77 -9.71 -9.26 10.43
C ASN A 77 -9.75 -7.82 9.87
N TYR A 78 -9.20 -6.86 10.59
CA TYR A 78 -8.96 -5.51 10.07
C TYR A 78 -7.80 -5.48 9.09
N LEU A 79 -6.83 -6.37 9.27
CA LEU A 79 -5.71 -6.63 8.38
C LEU A 79 -5.79 -8.07 7.87
N ASN A 80 -5.69 -8.24 6.57
CA ASN A 80 -5.71 -9.55 5.95
C ASN A 80 -4.98 -9.49 4.60
N ASP A 81 -3.80 -10.09 4.54
CA ASP A 81 -2.97 -10.06 3.32
C ASP A 81 -3.63 -10.77 2.14
N ASN A 82 -4.40 -11.83 2.38
CA ASN A 82 -5.18 -12.49 1.32
C ASN A 82 -6.20 -11.54 0.72
N ARG A 83 -6.98 -10.87 1.55
CA ARG A 83 -7.98 -9.88 1.09
C ARG A 83 -7.31 -8.72 0.36
N PHE A 84 -6.21 -8.19 0.89
CA PHE A 84 -5.44 -7.14 0.24
C PHE A 84 -4.95 -7.59 -1.14
N ALA A 85 -4.37 -8.79 -1.22
CA ALA A 85 -3.88 -9.36 -2.47
C ALA A 85 -5.00 -9.56 -3.48
N GLU A 86 -6.15 -10.11 -3.07
CA GLU A 86 -7.31 -10.31 -3.94
C GLU A 86 -7.78 -9.00 -4.56
N LEU A 87 -7.94 -7.95 -3.74
CA LEU A 87 -8.38 -6.64 -4.21
C LEU A 87 -7.38 -6.00 -5.16
N ARG A 88 -6.11 -5.98 -4.80
CA ARG A 88 -5.06 -5.35 -5.61
C ARG A 88 -4.78 -6.10 -6.89
N ILE A 89 -4.72 -7.41 -6.84
CA ILE A 89 -4.49 -8.24 -8.02
C ILE A 89 -5.66 -8.12 -8.99
N HIS A 90 -6.89 -8.14 -8.49
CA HIS A 90 -8.07 -7.90 -9.31
C HIS A 90 -7.98 -6.55 -10.04
N ASP A 91 -7.61 -5.48 -9.33
CA ASP A 91 -7.46 -4.14 -9.92
C ASP A 91 -6.36 -4.10 -10.99
N TYR A 92 -5.21 -4.73 -10.72
CA TYR A 92 -4.12 -4.79 -11.69
C TYR A 92 -4.47 -5.61 -12.93
N LEU A 93 -5.16 -6.73 -12.78
CA LEU A 93 -5.64 -7.53 -13.91
C LEU A 93 -6.66 -6.75 -14.75
N ALA A 94 -7.58 -6.05 -14.10
CA ALA A 94 -8.53 -5.19 -14.79
C ALA A 94 -7.85 -4.04 -15.54
N ALA A 95 -6.71 -3.56 -15.05
CA ALA A 95 -5.89 -2.55 -15.70
C ALA A 95 -4.97 -3.12 -16.80
N GLY A 96 -5.00 -4.43 -17.05
CA GLY A 96 -4.19 -5.10 -18.06
C GLY A 96 -2.73 -5.30 -17.68
N LYS A 97 -2.40 -5.32 -16.39
CA LYS A 97 -1.03 -5.51 -15.91
C LYS A 97 -0.58 -6.96 -16.05
N SER A 98 0.71 -7.16 -16.32
CA SER A 98 1.32 -8.47 -16.44
C SER A 98 1.48 -9.15 -15.07
N GLU A 99 1.58 -10.49 -15.10
CA GLU A 99 1.87 -11.28 -13.90
C GLU A 99 3.18 -10.81 -13.22
N LYS A 100 4.21 -10.57 -14.00
CA LYS A 100 5.50 -10.07 -13.51
C LYS A 100 5.34 -8.75 -12.76
N TYR A 101 4.58 -7.82 -13.32
CA TYR A 101 4.28 -6.53 -12.69
C TYR A 101 3.55 -6.73 -11.36
N ILE A 102 2.52 -7.57 -11.36
CA ILE A 102 1.70 -7.88 -10.17
C ILE A 102 2.56 -8.50 -9.07
N ARG A 103 3.38 -9.51 -9.39
CA ARG A 103 4.27 -10.13 -8.40
C ARG A 103 5.26 -9.13 -7.82
N GLY A 104 5.82 -8.25 -8.64
CA GLY A 104 6.73 -7.19 -8.19
C GLY A 104 6.04 -6.20 -7.24
N LYS A 105 4.83 -5.77 -7.57
CA LYS A 105 4.06 -4.84 -6.73
C LYS A 105 3.65 -5.47 -5.39
N MET A 106 3.24 -6.71 -5.41
CA MET A 106 2.88 -7.43 -4.18
C MET A 106 4.10 -7.65 -3.28
N ALA A 107 5.25 -7.96 -3.86
CA ALA A 107 6.51 -8.08 -3.13
C ALA A 107 6.90 -6.75 -2.46
N GLU A 108 6.75 -5.62 -3.15
CA GLU A 108 6.97 -4.29 -2.58
C GLU A 108 6.08 -4.02 -1.35
N LYS A 109 4.87 -4.55 -1.36
CA LYS A 109 3.92 -4.42 -0.25
C LYS A 109 4.14 -5.47 0.85
N GLY A 110 5.13 -6.33 0.70
CA GLY A 110 5.47 -7.35 1.68
C GLY A 110 4.48 -8.50 1.76
N VAL A 111 3.70 -8.74 0.71
CA VAL A 111 2.80 -9.89 0.63
C VAL A 111 3.59 -11.13 0.24
N ALA A 112 3.39 -12.24 0.96
CA ALA A 112 4.10 -13.49 0.72
C ALA A 112 3.82 -14.03 -0.69
N GLU A 113 4.85 -14.54 -1.34
CA GLU A 113 4.75 -15.12 -2.71
C GLU A 113 3.70 -16.24 -2.78
N SER A 114 3.56 -17.05 -1.75
CA SER A 114 2.55 -18.10 -1.68
C SER A 114 1.12 -17.56 -1.73
N VAL A 115 0.87 -16.41 -1.10
CA VAL A 115 -0.42 -15.72 -1.13
C VAL A 115 -0.70 -15.20 -2.54
N VAL A 116 0.28 -14.56 -3.15
CA VAL A 116 0.16 -14.01 -4.51
C VAL A 116 -0.10 -15.13 -5.53
N ALA A 117 0.66 -16.22 -5.44
CA ALA A 117 0.48 -17.37 -6.33
C ALA A 117 -0.92 -18.00 -6.20
N ALA A 118 -1.43 -18.15 -4.97
CA ALA A 118 -2.76 -18.67 -4.72
C ALA A 118 -3.85 -17.78 -5.30
N VAL A 119 -3.74 -16.47 -5.11
CA VAL A 119 -4.71 -15.51 -5.64
C VAL A 119 -4.69 -15.48 -7.17
N LEU A 120 -3.51 -15.48 -7.78
CA LEU A 120 -3.39 -15.53 -9.25
C LEU A 120 -4.01 -16.81 -9.84
N ALA A 121 -3.83 -17.94 -9.16
CA ALA A 121 -4.44 -19.21 -9.58
C ALA A 121 -5.97 -19.16 -9.52
N GLU A 122 -6.54 -18.56 -8.48
CA GLU A 122 -7.99 -18.37 -8.29
C GLU A 122 -8.61 -17.42 -9.31
N GLN A 123 -7.84 -16.41 -9.76
CA GLN A 123 -8.31 -15.42 -10.74
C GLN A 123 -8.32 -15.96 -12.18
N GLU A 124 -7.96 -17.21 -12.41
CA GLU A 124 -7.84 -17.81 -13.76
C GLU A 124 -6.99 -16.92 -14.69
N PHE A 125 -5.82 -16.52 -14.22
CA PHE A 125 -4.93 -15.63 -14.95
C PHE A 125 -4.57 -16.19 -16.33
N ASP A 126 -4.97 -15.46 -17.39
CA ASP A 126 -4.61 -15.73 -18.77
C ASP A 126 -3.67 -14.63 -19.29
N PRO A 127 -2.37 -14.92 -19.50
CA PRO A 127 -1.42 -13.93 -20.01
C PRO A 127 -1.80 -13.37 -21.38
N TYR A 128 -2.43 -14.17 -22.23
CA TYR A 128 -2.87 -13.73 -23.56
C TYR A 128 -4.02 -12.72 -23.46
N GLU A 129 -5.05 -13.00 -22.68
CA GLU A 129 -6.16 -12.08 -22.47
C GLU A 129 -5.69 -10.78 -21.82
N ASN A 130 -4.80 -10.85 -20.86
CA ASN A 130 -4.22 -9.68 -20.22
C ASN A 130 -3.41 -8.83 -21.21
N ALA A 131 -2.64 -9.46 -22.09
CA ALA A 131 -1.90 -8.76 -23.14
C ALA A 131 -2.85 -8.09 -24.15
N LEU A 132 -3.97 -8.73 -24.50
CA LEU A 132 -5.00 -8.14 -25.36
C LEU A 132 -5.65 -6.92 -24.72
N LEU A 133 -6.00 -6.98 -23.44
CA LEU A 133 -6.55 -5.86 -22.71
C LEU A 133 -5.58 -4.67 -22.67
N LEU A 134 -4.30 -4.94 -22.43
CA LEU A 134 -3.27 -3.92 -22.45
C LEU A 134 -3.10 -3.28 -23.82
N ALA A 135 -3.08 -4.09 -24.88
CA ALA A 135 -2.99 -3.62 -26.26
C ALA A 135 -4.20 -2.73 -26.64
N LYS A 136 -5.40 -3.13 -26.25
CA LYS A 136 -6.62 -2.37 -26.45
C LYS A 136 -6.58 -1.01 -25.72
N LYS A 137 -6.18 -1.02 -24.45
CA LYS A 137 -6.06 0.19 -23.63
C LYS A 137 -5.06 1.19 -24.20
N LYS A 138 -3.93 0.71 -24.73
CA LYS A 138 -2.87 1.53 -25.32
C LYS A 138 -3.08 1.81 -26.82
N HIS A 139 -4.13 1.31 -27.42
CA HIS A 139 -4.44 1.46 -28.85
C HIS A 139 -3.31 1.00 -29.78
N ILE A 140 -2.70 -0.15 -29.47
CA ILE A 140 -1.62 -0.73 -30.28
C ILE A 140 -2.10 -1.97 -31.03
N GLY A 141 -1.36 -2.34 -32.08
CA GLY A 141 -1.70 -3.51 -32.92
C GLY A 141 -3.06 -3.36 -33.61
N PRO A 142 -3.95 -4.37 -33.54
CA PRO A 142 -5.23 -4.34 -34.23
C PRO A 142 -6.21 -3.27 -33.71
N PHE A 143 -5.96 -2.69 -32.54
CA PHE A 143 -6.83 -1.67 -31.93
C PHE A 143 -6.45 -0.24 -32.30
N ARG A 144 -5.41 -0.04 -33.09
CA ARG A 144 -4.94 1.27 -33.54
C ARG A 144 -5.99 2.03 -34.38
N SER A 145 -6.72 1.31 -35.22
CA SER A 145 -7.74 1.90 -36.08
C SER A 145 -8.95 2.45 -35.32
N GLU A 146 -9.30 1.87 -34.18
CA GLU A 146 -10.37 2.38 -33.33
C GLU A 146 -10.01 3.71 -32.71
N ALA A 147 -8.77 3.87 -32.26
CA ALA A 147 -8.27 5.13 -31.71
C ALA A 147 -8.33 6.25 -32.76
N LEU A 148 -7.89 5.99 -33.99
CA LEU A 148 -7.94 6.96 -35.08
C LEU A 148 -9.36 7.37 -35.41
N ARG A 149 -10.33 6.47 -35.39
CA ARG A 149 -11.73 6.75 -35.61
C ARG A 149 -12.35 7.62 -34.51
N ALA A 150 -11.90 7.41 -33.27
CA ALA A 150 -12.37 8.20 -32.12
C ALA A 150 -11.85 9.65 -32.14
N GLU A 151 -10.65 9.89 -32.65
CA GLU A 151 -10.05 11.21 -32.78
C GLU A 151 -10.71 12.08 -33.83
N PHE A 152 -11.38 11.47 -34.83
CA PHE A 152 -12.05 12.18 -35.92
C PHE A 152 -13.58 12.33 -35.74
N ARG A 153 -14.10 11.99 -34.57
CA ARG A 153 -15.49 12.27 -34.20
C ARG A 153 -15.58 13.55 -33.37
#